data_85bbbc83edb55dde934f5573beb21e0e
#
_entry.id   85bbbc83edb55dde934f5573beb21e0e
#
_cell.length_a   1.000
_cell.length_b   1.000
_cell.length_c   1.000
_cell.angle_alpha   90.00
_cell.angle_beta   90.00
_cell.angle_gamma   90.00
#
_symmetry.space_group_name_H-M   'P 1'
#
loop_
_entity.id
_entity.type
_entity.pdbx_description
1 polymer ?
#
loop_
_entity_poly.entity_id
_entity_poly.type
_entity_poly.pdbx_seq_one_letter_code
_entity_poly.pdbx_strand_id
1 'polypeptide(L)'
;KGSEATVSDAHLVLGRLPATGLLGGGFALDAQRARDAVARLGEELGLSIDDCARGILDVADLQMARPLRAFTLGRGIDPKDVALVAFGGAGGLHAVRLARLVGFERVIVPPMQGALSAFGMLLARRVFERERAFVREVDKDGASELARCGRDLLAETKRLAPAKAVEGRCFAMLRYRGNQAEFWVEADAAARERFELEFERRFGFRQDLPVEALRVRARLTLEGSFDEAVANAFAAKGRELGKGRRRRESADQGPLPFVQRSDLDTRRFRAGPFAVLDYSGTTIVEAGSRARLENDCISILCDA
;
A
#
# COMPACT_ATOMS: atom_id res chain seq x y z
N LYS A 1 -11.52 -14.28 20.93
CA LYS A 1 -12.44 -13.68 21.91
C LYS A 1 -13.69 -13.11 21.25
N GLY A 2 -13.66 -12.82 19.95
CA GLY A 2 -14.84 -12.50 19.16
C GLY A 2 -15.61 -13.76 18.76
N SER A 3 -16.89 -13.59 18.42
CA SER A 3 -17.78 -14.63 17.94
C SER A 3 -18.19 -14.43 16.48
N GLU A 4 -18.01 -13.23 15.96
CA GLU A 4 -18.34 -12.84 14.59
C GLU A 4 -17.34 -13.42 13.59
N ALA A 5 -17.84 -13.79 12.38
CA ALA A 5 -16.99 -14.24 11.29
C ALA A 5 -16.10 -13.10 10.77
N THR A 6 -14.83 -13.39 10.53
CA THR A 6 -13.84 -12.44 10.00
C THR A 6 -13.31 -12.89 8.63
N VAL A 7 -12.64 -11.98 7.93
CA VAL A 7 -11.92 -12.29 6.67
C VAL A 7 -10.85 -13.36 6.90
N SER A 8 -10.18 -13.35 8.06
CA SER A 8 -9.19 -14.39 8.40
C SER A 8 -9.82 -15.76 8.60
N ASP A 9 -11.02 -15.83 9.20
CA ASP A 9 -11.77 -17.07 9.35
C ASP A 9 -12.18 -17.64 7.99
N ALA A 10 -12.63 -16.78 7.07
CA ALA A 10 -12.96 -17.18 5.71
C ALA A 10 -11.75 -17.78 4.96
N HIS A 11 -10.57 -17.13 5.07
CA HIS A 11 -9.34 -17.68 4.50
C HIS A 11 -8.95 -19.03 5.11
N LEU A 12 -9.14 -19.19 6.42
CA LEU A 12 -8.81 -20.43 7.11
C LEU A 12 -9.78 -21.56 6.71
N VAL A 13 -11.08 -21.28 6.65
CA VAL A 13 -12.12 -22.22 6.19
C VAL A 13 -11.85 -22.71 4.77
N LEU A 14 -11.44 -21.81 3.87
CA LEU A 14 -11.11 -22.15 2.48
C LEU A 14 -9.71 -22.74 2.30
N GLY A 15 -8.98 -23.05 3.38
CA GLY A 15 -7.65 -23.65 3.33
C GLY A 15 -6.57 -22.73 2.70
N ARG A 16 -6.77 -21.42 2.74
CA ARG A 16 -5.82 -20.42 2.21
C ARG A 16 -4.78 -19.99 3.24
N LEU A 17 -5.00 -20.30 4.50
CA LEU A 17 -4.06 -20.13 5.60
C LEU A 17 -3.71 -21.50 6.19
N PRO A 18 -2.46 -21.70 6.63
CA PRO A 18 -2.05 -22.96 7.24
C PRO A 18 -2.70 -23.09 8.63
N ALA A 19 -3.29 -24.26 8.90
CA ALA A 19 -3.87 -24.56 10.22
C ALA A 19 -2.82 -24.54 11.34
N THR A 20 -1.55 -24.79 11.01
CA THR A 20 -0.42 -24.77 11.95
C THR A 20 -0.08 -23.39 12.46
N GLY A 21 -0.67 -22.32 11.89
CA GLY A 21 -0.56 -20.96 12.34
C GLY A 21 0.34 -20.06 11.50
N LEU A 22 0.49 -18.84 11.98
CA LEU A 22 1.26 -17.75 11.34
C LEU A 22 2.61 -17.55 12.05
N LEU A 23 3.46 -16.69 11.50
CA LEU A 23 4.77 -16.34 12.08
C LEU A 23 5.65 -17.57 12.34
N GLY A 24 5.75 -18.47 11.37
CA GLY A 24 6.53 -19.69 11.53
C GLY A 24 5.97 -20.68 12.56
N GLY A 25 4.67 -20.58 12.88
CA GLY A 25 3.98 -21.39 13.89
C GLY A 25 3.95 -20.75 15.29
N GLY A 26 4.44 -19.51 15.42
CA GLY A 26 4.40 -18.79 16.70
C GLY A 26 3.01 -18.25 17.09
N PHE A 27 2.05 -18.26 16.15
CA PHE A 27 0.69 -17.85 16.39
C PHE A 27 -0.28 -18.92 15.84
N ALA A 28 -0.81 -19.76 16.72
CA ALA A 28 -1.74 -20.82 16.36
C ALA A 28 -3.11 -20.24 15.95
N LEU A 29 -3.71 -20.83 14.92
CA LEU A 29 -5.05 -20.52 14.46
C LEU A 29 -6.02 -21.65 14.90
N ASP A 30 -7.20 -21.27 15.34
CA ASP A 30 -8.26 -22.20 15.73
C ASP A 30 -9.23 -22.41 14.54
N ALA A 31 -8.95 -23.44 13.76
CA ALA A 31 -9.74 -23.76 12.56
C ALA A 31 -11.20 -24.12 12.89
N GLN A 32 -11.46 -24.77 14.05
CA GLN A 32 -12.81 -25.10 14.42
C GLN A 32 -13.62 -23.86 14.77
N ARG A 33 -13.07 -22.97 15.56
CA ARG A 33 -13.73 -21.68 15.88
C ARG A 33 -14.00 -20.82 14.66
N ALA A 34 -13.07 -20.79 13.70
CA ALA A 34 -13.26 -20.09 12.44
C ALA A 34 -14.43 -20.69 11.65
N ARG A 35 -14.46 -22.03 11.57
CA ARG A 35 -15.53 -22.76 10.89
C ARG A 35 -16.89 -22.51 11.56
N ASP A 36 -16.96 -22.54 12.88
CA ASP A 36 -18.20 -22.31 13.65
C ASP A 36 -18.71 -20.86 13.45
N ALA A 37 -17.80 -19.87 13.39
CA ALA A 37 -18.18 -18.48 13.16
C ALA A 37 -18.77 -18.28 11.75
N VAL A 38 -18.11 -18.83 10.72
CA VAL A 38 -18.59 -18.76 9.33
C VAL A 38 -19.87 -19.56 9.14
N ALA A 39 -20.01 -20.72 9.82
CA ALA A 39 -21.21 -21.54 9.75
C ALA A 39 -22.45 -20.78 10.27
N ARG A 40 -22.35 -20.12 11.44
CA ARG A 40 -23.47 -19.32 11.98
C ARG A 40 -23.92 -18.23 11.00
N LEU A 41 -22.97 -17.49 10.41
CA LEU A 41 -23.31 -16.48 9.42
C LEU A 41 -23.92 -17.12 8.16
N GLY A 42 -23.41 -18.29 7.73
CA GLY A 42 -23.96 -19.04 6.61
C GLY A 42 -25.41 -19.47 6.85
N GLU A 43 -25.73 -19.99 8.06
CA GLU A 43 -27.10 -20.37 8.46
C GLU A 43 -28.05 -19.16 8.41
N GLU A 44 -27.63 -17.98 8.93
CA GLU A 44 -28.42 -16.75 8.88
C GLU A 44 -28.72 -16.29 7.45
N LEU A 45 -27.77 -16.53 6.51
CA LEU A 45 -27.87 -16.12 5.12
C LEU A 45 -28.44 -17.21 4.18
N GLY A 46 -28.67 -18.42 4.69
CA GLY A 46 -29.08 -19.56 3.88
C GLY A 46 -28.01 -20.06 2.93
N LEU A 47 -26.71 -19.90 3.27
CA LEU A 47 -25.57 -20.29 2.47
C LEU A 47 -24.81 -21.47 3.06
N SER A 48 -24.15 -22.25 2.21
CA SER A 48 -23.16 -23.21 2.68
C SER A 48 -21.97 -22.48 3.35
N ILE A 49 -21.25 -23.20 4.22
CA ILE A 49 -20.06 -22.62 4.90
C ILE A 49 -19.04 -22.10 3.86
N ASP A 50 -18.80 -22.86 2.82
CA ASP A 50 -17.85 -22.52 1.77
C ASP A 50 -18.32 -21.32 0.94
N ASP A 51 -19.62 -21.25 0.61
CA ASP A 51 -20.16 -20.10 -0.15
C ASP A 51 -20.20 -18.84 0.72
N CYS A 52 -20.51 -18.98 2.00
CA CYS A 52 -20.41 -17.89 2.96
C CYS A 52 -18.96 -17.37 3.07
N ALA A 53 -17.98 -18.27 3.21
CA ALA A 53 -16.57 -17.89 3.25
C ALA A 53 -16.12 -17.18 1.96
N ARG A 54 -16.53 -17.69 0.78
CA ARG A 54 -16.26 -17.01 -0.50
C ARG A 54 -16.91 -15.63 -0.55
N GLY A 55 -18.16 -15.50 -0.14
CA GLY A 55 -18.90 -14.24 -0.10
C GLY A 55 -18.23 -13.20 0.80
N ILE A 56 -17.72 -13.60 1.98
CA ILE A 56 -16.94 -12.72 2.86
C ILE A 56 -15.71 -12.16 2.12
N LEU A 57 -14.96 -13.03 1.40
CA LEU A 57 -13.78 -12.60 0.65
C LEU A 57 -14.17 -11.72 -0.53
N ASP A 58 -15.25 -12.02 -1.25
CA ASP A 58 -15.72 -11.22 -2.38
C ASP A 58 -16.07 -9.79 -1.95
N VAL A 59 -16.81 -9.65 -0.85
CA VAL A 59 -17.16 -8.35 -0.28
C VAL A 59 -15.90 -7.58 0.14
N ALA A 60 -14.95 -8.24 0.82
CA ALA A 60 -13.71 -7.63 1.26
C ALA A 60 -12.87 -7.14 0.07
N ASP A 61 -12.71 -7.99 -0.96
CA ASP A 61 -11.93 -7.66 -2.16
C ASP A 61 -12.56 -6.50 -2.95
N LEU A 62 -13.90 -6.48 -3.09
CA LEU A 62 -14.61 -5.38 -3.74
C LEU A 62 -14.44 -4.05 -2.98
N GLN A 63 -14.48 -4.09 -1.64
CA GLN A 63 -14.23 -2.90 -0.81
C GLN A 63 -12.80 -2.38 -0.97
N MET A 64 -11.80 -3.27 -1.03
CA MET A 64 -10.40 -2.92 -1.24
C MET A 64 -10.12 -2.45 -2.67
N ALA A 65 -10.82 -2.97 -3.68
CA ALA A 65 -10.64 -2.57 -5.07
C ALA A 65 -11.11 -1.13 -5.35
N ARG A 66 -12.13 -0.63 -4.61
CA ARG A 66 -12.66 0.73 -4.80
C ARG A 66 -11.59 1.83 -4.67
N PRO A 67 -10.83 1.94 -3.57
CA PRO A 67 -9.80 2.96 -3.44
C PRO A 67 -8.65 2.76 -4.43
N LEU A 68 -8.31 1.53 -4.82
CA LEU A 68 -7.31 1.28 -5.86
C LEU A 68 -7.75 1.83 -7.22
N ARG A 69 -9.01 1.61 -7.62
CA ARG A 69 -9.57 2.19 -8.84
C ARG A 69 -9.60 3.72 -8.78
N ALA A 70 -10.06 4.29 -7.67
CA ALA A 70 -10.08 5.74 -7.51
C ALA A 70 -8.68 6.35 -7.60
N PHE A 71 -7.67 5.66 -7.07
CA PHE A 71 -6.28 6.11 -7.13
C PHE A 71 -5.68 6.01 -8.54
N THR A 72 -5.94 4.93 -9.29
CA THR A 72 -5.41 4.73 -10.64
C THR A 72 -6.18 5.54 -11.67
N LEU A 73 -7.47 5.23 -11.85
CA LEU A 73 -8.30 5.87 -12.87
C LEU A 73 -8.51 7.37 -12.60
N GLY A 74 -8.68 7.76 -11.32
CA GLY A 74 -8.82 9.17 -10.94
C GLY A 74 -7.54 10.00 -11.18
N ARG A 75 -6.41 9.35 -11.50
CA ARG A 75 -5.15 10.00 -11.88
C ARG A 75 -4.76 9.75 -13.34
N GLY A 76 -5.61 9.11 -14.12
CA GLY A 76 -5.32 8.76 -15.50
C GLY A 76 -4.21 7.71 -15.65
N ILE A 77 -4.01 6.87 -14.63
CA ILE A 77 -3.03 5.78 -14.67
C ILE A 77 -3.74 4.52 -15.16
N ASP A 78 -3.28 3.94 -16.27
CA ASP A 78 -3.74 2.61 -16.69
C ASP A 78 -3.14 1.56 -15.75
N PRO A 79 -3.96 0.73 -15.08
CA PRO A 79 -3.46 -0.35 -14.21
C PRO A 79 -2.53 -1.33 -14.92
N LYS A 80 -2.62 -1.49 -16.24
CA LYS A 80 -1.75 -2.38 -17.03
C LYS A 80 -0.31 -1.87 -17.10
N ASP A 81 -0.12 -0.56 -17.06
CA ASP A 81 1.22 0.06 -17.16
C ASP A 81 2.00 0.01 -15.84
N VAL A 82 1.37 -0.41 -14.75
CA VAL A 82 1.97 -0.42 -13.42
C VAL A 82 1.81 -1.77 -12.72
N ALA A 83 2.59 -2.01 -11.68
CA ALA A 83 2.46 -3.21 -10.86
C ALA A 83 1.78 -2.90 -9.52
N LEU A 84 0.93 -3.80 -9.05
CA LEU A 84 0.40 -3.77 -7.70
C LEU A 84 1.44 -4.31 -6.72
N VAL A 85 1.91 -3.50 -5.79
CA VAL A 85 2.80 -3.94 -4.71
C VAL A 85 1.95 -4.35 -3.51
N ALA A 86 1.95 -5.64 -3.17
CA ALA A 86 1.21 -6.17 -2.04
C ALA A 86 2.12 -6.40 -0.84
N PHE A 87 1.76 -5.80 0.30
CA PHE A 87 2.50 -5.94 1.56
C PHE A 87 1.53 -5.89 2.75
N GLY A 88 2.06 -6.10 3.97
CA GLY A 88 1.27 -6.37 5.16
C GLY A 88 1.04 -7.87 5.34
N GLY A 89 0.68 -8.31 6.55
CA GLY A 89 0.49 -9.72 6.87
C GLY A 89 -0.53 -10.45 6.00
N ALA A 90 -1.61 -9.74 5.60
CA ALA A 90 -2.71 -10.26 4.80
C ALA A 90 -2.70 -9.76 3.33
N GLY A 91 -1.84 -8.80 2.96
CA GLY A 91 -1.85 -8.20 1.63
C GLY A 91 -1.71 -9.22 0.50
N GLY A 92 -0.84 -10.22 0.67
CA GLY A 92 -0.63 -11.29 -0.29
C GLY A 92 -1.82 -12.24 -0.48
N LEU A 93 -2.75 -12.33 0.50
CA LEU A 93 -3.93 -13.18 0.41
C LEU A 93 -4.94 -12.68 -0.62
N HIS A 94 -4.99 -11.37 -0.83
CA HIS A 94 -5.94 -10.68 -1.69
C HIS A 94 -5.34 -10.20 -3.01
N ALA A 95 -4.02 -10.14 -3.10
CA ALA A 95 -3.28 -9.41 -4.14
C ALA A 95 -3.67 -9.77 -5.58
N VAL A 96 -3.76 -11.06 -5.91
CA VAL A 96 -4.11 -11.52 -7.26
C VAL A 96 -5.57 -11.20 -7.61
N ARG A 97 -6.49 -11.37 -6.66
CA ARG A 97 -7.90 -11.03 -6.86
C ARG A 97 -8.09 -9.54 -7.06
N LEU A 98 -7.41 -8.72 -6.25
CA LEU A 98 -7.41 -7.26 -6.41
C LEU A 98 -6.80 -6.83 -7.75
N ALA A 99 -5.72 -7.47 -8.16
CA ALA A 99 -5.12 -7.21 -9.46
C ALA A 99 -6.12 -7.44 -10.60
N ARG A 100 -6.82 -8.58 -10.60
CA ARG A 100 -7.86 -8.89 -11.60
C ARG A 100 -9.04 -7.92 -11.54
N LEU A 101 -9.53 -7.60 -10.33
CA LEU A 101 -10.66 -6.68 -10.17
C LEU A 101 -10.37 -5.26 -10.67
N VAL A 102 -9.12 -4.80 -10.58
CA VAL A 102 -8.73 -3.45 -10.97
C VAL A 102 -8.15 -3.41 -12.39
N GLY A 103 -7.56 -4.52 -12.86
CA GLY A 103 -6.95 -4.63 -14.18
C GLY A 103 -5.42 -4.57 -14.18
N PHE A 104 -4.77 -4.81 -13.03
CA PHE A 104 -3.30 -4.95 -12.99
C PHE A 104 -2.88 -6.32 -13.57
N GLU A 105 -1.90 -6.32 -14.45
CA GLU A 105 -1.35 -7.55 -15.02
C GLU A 105 -0.22 -8.15 -14.16
N ARG A 106 0.34 -7.35 -13.24
CA ARG A 106 1.48 -7.75 -12.43
C ARG A 106 1.32 -7.38 -10.96
N VAL A 107 1.64 -8.35 -10.10
CA VAL A 107 1.72 -8.17 -8.65
C VAL A 107 3.15 -8.43 -8.18
N ILE A 108 3.65 -7.61 -7.27
CA ILE A 108 4.95 -7.75 -6.63
C ILE A 108 4.75 -7.89 -5.13
N VAL A 109 5.28 -8.97 -4.54
CA VAL A 109 5.24 -9.17 -3.09
C VAL A 109 6.68 -9.17 -2.56
N PRO A 110 7.09 -8.11 -1.85
CA PRO A 110 8.46 -7.99 -1.33
C PRO A 110 8.74 -9.01 -0.21
N PRO A 111 10.02 -9.31 0.07
CA PRO A 111 10.38 -10.08 1.25
C PRO A 111 9.97 -9.33 2.51
N MET A 112 9.74 -10.08 3.62
CA MET A 112 9.29 -9.49 4.88
C MET A 112 8.03 -8.64 4.75
N GLN A 113 7.10 -9.04 3.87
CA GLN A 113 5.90 -8.27 3.53
C GLN A 113 5.13 -7.75 4.76
N GLY A 114 5.02 -8.53 5.83
CA GLY A 114 4.34 -8.14 7.08
C GLY A 114 5.06 -7.07 7.89
N ALA A 115 6.36 -6.88 7.68
CA ALA A 115 7.19 -5.89 8.38
C ALA A 115 7.61 -4.71 7.48
N LEU A 116 7.16 -4.66 6.21
CA LEU A 116 7.62 -3.66 5.24
C LEU A 116 7.30 -2.22 5.69
N SER A 117 6.16 -1.98 6.31
CA SER A 117 5.81 -0.64 6.85
C SER A 117 6.77 -0.21 7.96
N ALA A 118 7.13 -1.10 8.88
CA ALA A 118 8.10 -0.81 9.93
C ALA A 118 9.49 -0.54 9.33
N PHE A 119 9.89 -1.32 8.33
CA PHE A 119 11.11 -1.08 7.57
C PHE A 119 11.08 0.28 6.85
N GLY A 120 9.97 0.64 6.21
CA GLY A 120 9.79 1.95 5.59
C GLY A 120 9.94 3.10 6.59
N MET A 121 9.47 2.94 7.83
CA MET A 121 9.68 3.95 8.88
C MET A 121 11.16 4.11 9.27
N LEU A 122 11.93 3.03 9.28
CA LEU A 122 13.39 3.09 9.53
C LEU A 122 14.13 3.81 8.41
N LEU A 123 13.65 3.69 7.17
CA LEU A 123 14.24 4.32 5.99
C LEU A 123 13.67 5.71 5.69
N ALA A 124 12.53 6.05 6.29
CA ALA A 124 11.87 7.32 6.03
C ALA A 124 12.77 8.49 6.44
N ARG A 125 12.90 9.47 5.55
CA ARG A 125 13.58 10.71 5.89
C ARG A 125 12.84 11.40 7.01
N ARG A 126 13.55 11.84 8.02
CA ARG A 126 12.98 12.66 9.10
C ARG A 126 12.58 14.01 8.51
N VAL A 127 11.30 14.34 8.66
CA VAL A 127 10.72 15.58 8.15
C VAL A 127 10.23 16.42 9.31
N PHE A 128 10.50 17.71 9.27
CA PHE A 128 9.96 18.71 10.20
C PHE A 128 9.18 19.74 9.40
N GLU A 129 7.89 19.87 9.69
CA GLU A 129 6.98 20.73 8.94
C GLU A 129 6.31 21.75 9.85
N ARG A 130 6.05 22.91 9.27
CA ARG A 130 5.16 23.92 9.86
C ARG A 130 4.25 24.49 8.81
N GLU A 131 3.02 24.79 9.20
CA GLU A 131 2.02 25.43 8.35
C GLU A 131 1.60 26.78 8.95
N ARG A 132 1.21 27.68 8.04
CA ARG A 132 0.63 28.98 8.37
C ARG A 132 -0.54 29.24 7.43
N ALA A 133 -1.66 29.74 7.98
CA ALA A 133 -2.76 30.22 7.15
C ALA A 133 -2.30 31.39 6.30
N PHE A 134 -2.71 31.39 5.05
CA PHE A 134 -2.42 32.46 4.08
C PHE A 134 -3.58 32.54 3.09
N VAL A 135 -4.62 33.26 3.46
CA VAL A 135 -5.84 33.35 2.64
C VAL A 135 -5.76 34.62 1.79
N ARG A 136 -5.35 34.45 0.53
CA ARG A 136 -5.19 35.55 -0.42
C ARG A 136 -5.29 35.06 -1.86
N GLU A 137 -5.78 35.93 -2.76
CA GLU A 137 -5.71 35.70 -4.20
C GLU A 137 -4.25 35.71 -4.68
N VAL A 138 -3.92 34.76 -5.59
CA VAL A 138 -2.58 34.61 -6.20
C VAL A 138 -2.58 35.35 -7.54
N ASP A 139 -2.78 36.66 -7.48
CA ASP A 139 -2.48 37.61 -8.55
C ASP A 139 -0.97 37.96 -8.51
N LYS A 140 -0.53 38.98 -9.23
CA LYS A 140 0.88 39.38 -9.30
C LYS A 140 1.44 39.76 -7.92
N ASP A 141 0.67 40.51 -7.13
CA ASP A 141 1.07 40.97 -5.81
C ASP A 141 0.97 39.82 -4.79
N GLY A 142 -0.11 39.06 -4.84
CA GLY A 142 -0.32 37.88 -4.00
C GLY A 142 0.73 36.80 -4.22
N ALA A 143 1.20 36.56 -5.43
CA ALA A 143 2.30 35.64 -5.71
C ALA A 143 3.61 36.09 -5.06
N SER A 144 3.90 37.40 -5.09
CA SER A 144 5.10 37.96 -4.46
C SER A 144 5.05 37.85 -2.93
N GLU A 145 3.86 38.09 -2.33
CA GLU A 145 3.64 37.92 -0.90
C GLU A 145 3.65 36.46 -0.48
N LEU A 146 3.09 35.57 -1.29
CA LEU A 146 3.13 34.13 -1.07
C LEU A 146 4.57 33.63 -0.99
N ALA A 147 5.39 33.99 -1.97
CA ALA A 147 6.81 33.64 -2.00
C ALA A 147 7.57 34.20 -0.80
N ARG A 148 7.26 35.41 -0.35
CA ARG A 148 7.83 36.02 0.86
C ARG A 148 7.42 35.23 2.10
N CYS A 149 6.12 34.99 2.27
CA CYS A 149 5.59 34.21 3.39
C CYS A 149 6.25 32.83 3.46
N GLY A 150 6.45 32.16 2.32
CA GLY A 150 7.15 30.89 2.23
C GLY A 150 8.58 30.98 2.75
N ARG A 151 9.35 31.97 2.30
CA ARG A 151 10.74 32.18 2.77
C ARG A 151 10.80 32.45 4.28
N ASP A 152 9.93 33.31 4.78
CA ASP A 152 9.89 33.67 6.20
C ASP A 152 9.54 32.47 7.07
N LEU A 153 8.52 31.69 6.66
CA LEU A 153 8.12 30.47 7.35
C LEU A 153 9.22 29.40 7.32
N LEU A 154 9.94 29.28 6.18
CA LEU A 154 11.06 28.35 6.06
C LEU A 154 12.22 28.76 7.00
N ALA A 155 12.55 30.05 7.06
CA ALA A 155 13.59 30.57 7.95
C ALA A 155 13.21 30.34 9.44
N GLU A 156 11.97 30.59 9.80
CA GLU A 156 11.45 30.31 11.13
C GLU A 156 11.49 28.80 11.45
N THR A 157 11.07 27.96 10.52
CA THR A 157 11.06 26.51 10.67
C THR A 157 12.47 25.95 10.86
N LYS A 158 13.46 26.48 10.13
CA LYS A 158 14.88 26.12 10.30
C LYS A 158 15.40 26.44 11.70
N ARG A 159 15.01 27.56 12.29
CA ARG A 159 15.42 27.93 13.65
C ARG A 159 14.85 27.01 14.73
N LEU A 160 13.67 26.45 14.48
CA LEU A 160 12.95 25.59 15.42
C LEU A 160 13.21 24.10 15.18
N ALA A 161 13.93 23.74 14.12
CA ALA A 161 14.18 22.35 13.77
C ALA A 161 15.01 21.64 14.85
N PRO A 162 14.65 20.42 15.25
CA PRO A 162 15.35 19.67 16.31
C PRO A 162 16.69 19.11 15.89
N ALA A 163 17.05 19.21 14.61
CA ALA A 163 18.31 18.78 14.03
C ALA A 163 18.62 19.59 12.77
N LYS A 164 19.86 19.47 12.26
CA LYS A 164 20.28 20.15 11.05
C LYS A 164 19.43 19.73 9.85
N ALA A 165 18.93 20.73 9.12
CA ALA A 165 18.19 20.50 7.87
C ALA A 165 19.19 20.36 6.71
N VAL A 166 18.99 19.33 5.87
CA VAL A 166 19.75 19.12 4.63
C VAL A 166 19.03 19.68 3.41
N GLU A 167 17.70 19.77 3.48
CA GLU A 167 16.87 20.35 2.42
C GLU A 167 15.69 21.08 3.05
N GLY A 168 15.27 22.18 2.42
CA GLY A 168 14.09 22.93 2.83
C GLY A 168 13.30 23.42 1.63
N ARG A 169 12.00 23.12 1.60
CA ARG A 169 11.06 23.50 0.54
C ARG A 169 9.83 24.16 1.12
N CYS A 170 9.21 25.04 0.35
CA CYS A 170 7.94 25.66 0.69
C CYS A 170 6.87 25.27 -0.31
N PHE A 171 5.68 25.04 0.20
CA PHE A 171 4.50 24.70 -0.59
C PHE A 171 3.35 25.61 -0.22
N ALA A 172 2.49 25.90 -1.19
CA ALA A 172 1.23 26.60 -0.99
C ALA A 172 0.08 25.67 -1.38
N MET A 173 -0.98 25.66 -0.59
CA MET A 173 -2.24 25.00 -0.95
C MET A 173 -3.07 26.02 -1.71
N LEU A 174 -3.33 25.74 -2.96
CA LEU A 174 -4.09 26.58 -3.88
C LEU A 174 -5.39 25.92 -4.32
N ARG A 175 -6.38 26.76 -4.64
CA ARG A 175 -7.62 26.36 -5.31
C ARG A 175 -8.14 27.48 -6.22
N TYR A 176 -9.02 27.16 -7.15
CA TYR A 176 -9.89 28.17 -7.71
C TYR A 176 -10.92 28.61 -6.68
N ARG A 177 -11.20 29.90 -6.60
CA ARG A 177 -12.17 30.48 -5.65
C ARG A 177 -13.52 29.78 -5.77
N GLY A 178 -14.02 29.28 -4.64
CA GLY A 178 -15.28 28.54 -4.57
C GLY A 178 -15.22 27.07 -4.98
N ASN A 179 -14.07 26.57 -5.45
CA ASN A 179 -13.88 25.16 -5.75
C ASN A 179 -13.37 24.38 -4.53
N GLN A 180 -13.69 23.08 -4.45
CA GLN A 180 -13.22 22.18 -3.39
C GLN A 180 -11.91 21.47 -3.76
N ALA A 181 -11.49 21.51 -5.02
CA ALA A 181 -10.24 20.88 -5.45
C ALA A 181 -9.04 21.74 -5.03
N GLU A 182 -8.29 21.25 -4.05
CA GLU A 182 -7.13 21.90 -3.45
C GLU A 182 -5.86 21.11 -3.76
N PHE A 183 -4.78 21.80 -4.18
CA PHE A 183 -3.50 21.17 -4.48
C PHE A 183 -2.35 21.91 -3.83
N TRP A 184 -1.37 21.13 -3.34
CA TRP A 184 -0.08 21.65 -2.90
C TRP A 184 0.84 21.83 -4.10
N VAL A 185 1.33 23.05 -4.30
CA VAL A 185 2.34 23.41 -5.29
C VAL A 185 3.50 24.13 -4.61
N GLU A 186 4.65 24.25 -5.24
CA GLU A 186 5.74 25.05 -4.68
C GLU A 186 5.33 26.51 -4.52
N ALA A 187 5.65 27.10 -3.37
CA ALA A 187 5.30 28.47 -3.00
C ALA A 187 6.32 29.47 -3.54
N ASP A 188 6.36 29.67 -4.85
CA ASP A 188 7.18 30.62 -5.56
C ASP A 188 6.35 31.48 -6.53
N ALA A 189 7.04 32.27 -7.36
CA ALA A 189 6.38 33.17 -8.33
C ALA A 189 5.56 32.41 -9.40
N ALA A 190 5.86 31.14 -9.66
CA ALA A 190 5.16 30.30 -10.64
C ALA A 190 4.06 29.42 -10.00
N ALA A 191 3.72 29.64 -8.74
CA ALA A 191 2.77 28.79 -8.00
C ALA A 191 1.41 28.71 -8.68
N ARG A 192 0.89 29.82 -9.20
CA ARG A 192 -0.39 29.85 -9.93
C ARG A 192 -0.34 29.00 -11.20
N GLU A 193 0.67 29.17 -12.03
CA GLU A 193 0.83 28.40 -13.26
C GLU A 193 0.94 26.92 -13.00
N ARG A 194 1.72 26.49 -12.00
CA ARG A 194 1.81 25.08 -11.60
C ARG A 194 0.48 24.53 -11.13
N PHE A 195 -0.29 25.31 -10.38
CA PHE A 195 -1.62 24.90 -9.95
C PHE A 195 -2.56 24.70 -11.16
N GLU A 196 -2.58 25.67 -12.08
CA GLU A 196 -3.43 25.62 -13.28
C GLU A 196 -3.07 24.42 -14.17
N LEU A 197 -1.77 24.13 -14.37
CA LEU A 197 -1.29 22.96 -15.10
C LEU A 197 -1.69 21.65 -14.41
N GLU A 198 -1.54 21.56 -13.09
CA GLU A 198 -1.94 20.37 -12.35
C GLU A 198 -3.44 20.16 -12.34
N PHE A 199 -4.22 21.23 -12.28
CA PHE A 199 -5.67 21.19 -12.38
C PHE A 199 -6.11 20.71 -13.78
N GLU A 200 -5.52 21.29 -14.85
CA GLU A 200 -5.79 20.87 -16.21
C GLU A 200 -5.43 19.39 -16.45
N ARG A 201 -4.29 18.95 -15.92
CA ARG A 201 -3.88 17.54 -16.00
C ARG A 201 -4.89 16.59 -15.36
N ARG A 202 -5.54 17.00 -14.26
CA ARG A 202 -6.47 16.15 -13.50
C ARG A 202 -7.90 16.18 -14.02
N PHE A 203 -8.33 17.34 -14.50
CA PHE A 203 -9.73 17.58 -14.87
C PHE A 203 -9.93 17.81 -16.38
N GLY A 204 -8.86 17.97 -17.15
CA GLY A 204 -8.92 18.17 -18.60
C GLY A 204 -9.22 19.60 -19.04
N PHE A 205 -9.35 20.56 -18.13
CA PHE A 205 -9.66 21.97 -18.45
C PHE A 205 -9.09 22.91 -17.37
N ARG A 206 -8.99 24.20 -17.70
CA ARG A 206 -8.73 25.29 -16.74
C ARG A 206 -10.02 26.05 -16.49
N GLN A 207 -10.10 26.74 -15.36
CA GLN A 207 -11.22 27.61 -15.01
C GLN A 207 -10.78 29.08 -15.15
N ASP A 208 -11.68 29.91 -15.65
CA ASP A 208 -11.50 31.38 -15.66
C ASP A 208 -12.01 31.96 -14.33
N LEU A 209 -11.34 31.54 -13.24
CA LEU A 209 -11.64 31.96 -11.88
C LEU A 209 -10.35 32.43 -11.17
N PRO A 210 -10.49 33.33 -10.20
CA PRO A 210 -9.35 33.68 -9.34
C PRO A 210 -8.79 32.45 -8.63
N VAL A 211 -7.47 32.34 -8.60
CA VAL A 211 -6.75 31.33 -7.80
C VAL A 211 -6.45 31.94 -6.45
N GLU A 212 -6.81 31.27 -5.38
CA GLU A 212 -6.51 31.69 -4.01
C GLU A 212 -5.61 30.68 -3.29
N ALA A 213 -4.67 31.21 -2.52
CA ALA A 213 -3.87 30.43 -1.59
C ALA A 213 -4.60 30.39 -0.23
N LEU A 214 -4.57 29.24 0.40
CA LEU A 214 -5.22 29.00 1.69
C LEU A 214 -4.21 28.84 2.83
N ARG A 215 -3.11 28.18 2.55
CA ARG A 215 -2.06 27.84 3.52
C ARG A 215 -0.70 27.77 2.85
N VAL A 216 0.33 28.05 3.64
CA VAL A 216 1.72 27.84 3.28
C VAL A 216 2.33 26.81 4.22
N ARG A 217 3.11 25.88 3.70
CA ARG A 217 3.84 24.86 4.44
C ARG A 217 5.33 24.96 4.15
N ALA A 218 6.13 25.08 5.19
CA ALA A 218 7.56 24.85 5.13
C ALA A 218 7.88 23.41 5.55
N ARG A 219 8.62 22.71 4.72
CA ARG A 219 9.06 21.32 4.95
C ARG A 219 10.57 21.29 4.96
N LEU A 220 11.15 20.75 6.02
CA LEU A 220 12.57 20.49 6.15
C LEU A 220 12.82 18.99 6.15
N THR A 221 13.78 18.55 5.35
CA THR A 221 14.38 17.21 5.48
C THR A 221 15.56 17.34 6.43
N LEU A 222 15.57 16.55 7.50
CA LEU A 222 16.59 16.59 8.55
C LEU A 222 17.70 15.58 8.28
N GLU A 223 18.90 15.88 8.80
CA GLU A 223 20.06 14.97 8.77
C GLU A 223 19.77 13.69 9.58
N GLY A 224 20.40 12.56 9.20
CA GLY A 224 20.32 11.30 9.96
C GLY A 224 19.09 10.43 9.68
N SER A 225 18.52 10.53 8.48
CA SER A 225 17.26 9.87 8.13
C SER A 225 17.38 8.53 7.37
N PHE A 226 18.58 8.10 6.98
CA PHE A 226 18.77 6.84 6.26
C PHE A 226 20.01 6.13 6.76
N ASP A 227 19.85 4.89 7.17
CA ASP A 227 20.95 4.01 7.54
C ASP A 227 20.99 2.82 6.57
N GLU A 228 21.94 2.86 5.64
CA GLU A 228 22.13 1.81 4.65
C GLU A 228 22.49 0.47 5.30
N ALA A 229 23.17 0.49 6.45
CA ALA A 229 23.48 -0.72 7.18
C ALA A 229 22.21 -1.40 7.72
N VAL A 230 21.22 -0.61 8.19
CA VAL A 230 19.91 -1.12 8.61
C VAL A 230 19.14 -1.69 7.42
N ALA A 231 19.19 -1.03 6.26
CA ALA A 231 18.56 -1.53 5.03
C ALA A 231 19.15 -2.88 4.61
N ASN A 232 20.46 -2.98 4.60
CA ASN A 232 21.18 -4.20 4.24
C ASN A 232 20.93 -5.32 5.24
N ALA A 233 20.91 -5.01 6.54
CA ALA A 233 20.60 -5.98 7.60
C ALA A 233 19.16 -6.51 7.49
N PHE A 234 18.19 -5.64 7.19
CA PHE A 234 16.80 -6.05 6.97
C PHE A 234 16.67 -6.98 5.75
N ALA A 235 17.29 -6.62 4.62
CA ALA A 235 17.28 -7.45 3.42
C ALA A 235 17.96 -8.81 3.67
N ALA A 236 19.09 -8.84 4.39
CA ALA A 236 19.78 -10.07 4.76
C ALA A 236 18.91 -10.94 5.67
N LYS A 237 18.25 -10.35 6.68
CA LYS A 237 17.32 -11.05 7.57
C LYS A 237 16.10 -11.58 6.83
N GLY A 238 15.57 -10.83 5.88
CA GLY A 238 14.49 -11.27 5.00
C GLY A 238 14.87 -12.53 4.21
N ARG A 239 16.08 -12.57 3.65
CA ARG A 239 16.61 -13.76 2.97
C ARG A 239 16.84 -14.95 3.91
N GLU A 240 17.33 -14.71 5.12
CA GLU A 240 17.52 -15.75 6.13
C GLU A 240 16.19 -16.37 6.56
N LEU A 241 15.21 -15.55 6.88
CA LEU A 241 13.86 -15.99 7.30
C LEU A 241 13.09 -16.66 6.14
N GLY A 242 13.33 -16.24 4.91
CA GLY A 242 12.76 -16.88 3.71
C GLY A 242 13.32 -18.28 3.42
N LYS A 243 14.47 -18.62 4.03
CA LYS A 243 15.05 -19.99 4.01
C LYS A 243 14.47 -20.89 5.10
N GLY A 244 13.37 -20.50 5.74
CA GLY A 244 12.78 -21.11 6.91
C GLY A 244 12.85 -22.64 6.96
N ARG A 245 12.92 -23.21 8.15
CA ARG A 245 12.99 -24.67 8.38
C ARG A 245 11.98 -25.36 7.49
N ARG A 246 12.47 -26.25 6.61
CA ARG A 246 11.65 -27.22 5.85
C ARG A 246 10.82 -28.06 6.85
N ARG A 247 9.75 -27.53 7.38
CA ARG A 247 8.64 -28.35 7.81
C ARG A 247 7.96 -28.76 6.51
N ARG A 248 8.23 -29.98 6.06
CA ARG A 248 7.32 -30.71 5.20
C ARG A 248 6.02 -30.84 6.00
N GLU A 249 5.19 -29.82 5.95
CA GLU A 249 3.79 -30.01 6.21
C GLU A 249 3.32 -30.85 5.05
N SER A 250 2.84 -32.03 5.38
CA SER A 250 2.26 -32.96 4.44
C SER A 250 1.27 -32.19 3.58
N ALA A 251 1.46 -32.20 2.28
CA ALA A 251 0.63 -31.58 1.25
C ALA A 251 -0.83 -32.08 1.24
N ASP A 252 -1.31 -32.69 2.31
CA ASP A 252 -2.43 -33.63 2.31
C ASP A 252 -3.68 -33.15 3.04
N GLN A 253 -3.79 -31.91 3.49
CA GLN A 253 -4.96 -31.49 4.27
C GLN A 253 -5.70 -30.23 3.80
N GLY A 254 -5.50 -29.77 2.56
CA GLY A 254 -6.24 -28.61 2.05
C GLY A 254 -6.32 -28.57 0.52
N PRO A 255 -7.31 -27.84 -0.03
CA PRO A 255 -7.49 -27.72 -1.47
C PRO A 255 -6.37 -26.92 -2.16
N LEU A 256 -5.45 -26.31 -1.39
CA LEU A 256 -4.40 -25.45 -1.91
C LEU A 256 -3.02 -25.89 -1.42
N PRO A 257 -2.08 -26.26 -2.32
CA PRO A 257 -0.73 -26.64 -1.92
C PRO A 257 0.05 -25.44 -1.36
N PHE A 258 0.75 -25.64 -0.24
CA PHE A 258 1.63 -24.65 0.36
C PHE A 258 3.08 -24.86 -0.05
N VAL A 259 3.75 -23.78 -0.40
CA VAL A 259 5.18 -23.76 -0.75
C VAL A 259 5.89 -22.66 0.03
N GLN A 260 7.19 -22.82 0.26
CA GLN A 260 8.00 -21.74 0.82
C GLN A 260 8.41 -20.77 -0.30
N ARG A 261 8.68 -19.50 0.04
CA ARG A 261 9.23 -18.53 -0.91
C ARG A 261 10.49 -19.06 -1.62
N SER A 262 11.38 -19.74 -0.89
CA SER A 262 12.60 -20.35 -1.40
C SER A 262 12.39 -21.46 -2.42
N ASP A 263 11.20 -22.02 -2.52
CA ASP A 263 10.86 -23.07 -3.47
C ASP A 263 10.44 -22.53 -4.85
N LEU A 264 10.29 -21.21 -4.96
CA LEU A 264 10.03 -20.55 -6.24
C LEU A 264 11.33 -20.40 -7.02
N ASP A 265 11.25 -20.73 -8.31
CA ASP A 265 12.36 -20.60 -9.25
C ASP A 265 12.56 -19.11 -9.64
N THR A 266 13.80 -18.72 -9.91
CA THR A 266 14.14 -17.36 -10.37
C THR A 266 14.00 -17.21 -11.89
N ARG A 267 14.01 -18.30 -12.65
CA ARG A 267 13.96 -18.30 -14.12
C ARG A 267 12.63 -18.79 -14.67
N ARG A 268 11.96 -19.71 -13.96
CA ARG A 268 10.73 -20.37 -14.43
C ARG A 268 9.54 -19.94 -13.58
N PHE A 269 8.45 -19.64 -14.26
CA PHE A 269 7.17 -19.41 -13.60
C PHE A 269 6.54 -20.73 -13.17
N ARG A 270 6.00 -20.76 -11.96
CA ARG A 270 5.13 -21.82 -11.45
C ARG A 270 3.68 -21.38 -11.59
N ALA A 271 2.85 -22.20 -12.25
CA ALA A 271 1.43 -21.92 -12.39
C ALA A 271 0.67 -22.19 -11.09
N GLY A 272 -0.31 -21.32 -10.77
CA GLY A 272 -1.25 -21.52 -9.68
C GLY A 272 -2.30 -22.61 -9.97
N PRO A 273 -3.12 -23.02 -8.97
CA PRO A 273 -3.22 -22.39 -7.66
C PRO A 273 -2.23 -22.94 -6.63
N PHE A 274 -1.67 -22.10 -5.78
CA PHE A 274 -0.88 -22.47 -4.60
C PHE A 274 -0.73 -21.27 -3.65
N ALA A 275 -0.35 -21.54 -2.40
CA ALA A 275 -0.02 -20.51 -1.42
C ALA A 275 1.48 -20.48 -1.15
N VAL A 276 2.07 -19.28 -1.14
CA VAL A 276 3.45 -19.07 -0.72
C VAL A 276 3.47 -18.65 0.74
N LEU A 277 4.16 -19.42 1.57
CA LEU A 277 4.36 -19.11 2.96
C LEU A 277 5.66 -18.33 3.14
N ASP A 278 5.53 -17.17 3.77
CA ASP A 278 6.61 -16.36 4.30
C ASP A 278 6.52 -16.31 5.82
N TYR A 279 7.62 -15.96 6.48
CA TYR A 279 7.62 -15.76 7.93
C TYR A 279 6.55 -14.74 8.36
N SER A 280 6.40 -13.65 7.64
CA SER A 280 5.55 -12.51 8.02
C SER A 280 4.27 -12.36 7.21
N GLY A 281 3.91 -13.34 6.37
CA GLY A 281 2.68 -13.28 5.59
C GLY A 281 2.51 -14.47 4.67
N THR A 282 1.32 -14.57 4.07
CA THR A 282 0.97 -15.60 3.10
C THR A 282 0.53 -14.93 1.80
N THR A 283 0.96 -15.48 0.67
CA THR A 283 0.58 -14.99 -0.66
C THR A 283 -0.14 -16.08 -1.43
N ILE A 284 -1.32 -15.79 -1.95
CA ILE A 284 -2.09 -16.71 -2.80
C ILE A 284 -1.79 -16.42 -4.27
N VAL A 285 -1.33 -17.43 -4.98
CA VAL A 285 -1.25 -17.44 -6.44
C VAL A 285 -2.47 -18.21 -6.95
N GLU A 286 -3.44 -17.50 -7.48
CA GLU A 286 -4.72 -18.07 -7.94
C GLU A 286 -4.53 -18.89 -9.22
N ALA A 287 -5.51 -19.74 -9.55
CA ALA A 287 -5.60 -20.40 -10.85
C ALA A 287 -5.61 -19.35 -11.99
N GLY A 288 -4.94 -19.62 -13.12
CA GLY A 288 -4.78 -18.66 -14.20
C GLY A 288 -3.81 -17.52 -13.87
N SER A 289 -2.96 -17.70 -12.86
CA SER A 289 -1.83 -16.83 -12.57
C SER A 289 -0.57 -17.66 -12.38
N ARG A 290 0.59 -17.02 -12.48
CA ARG A 290 1.87 -17.73 -12.36
C ARG A 290 2.89 -16.86 -11.62
N ALA A 291 3.73 -17.46 -10.81
CA ALA A 291 4.69 -16.74 -9.98
C ALA A 291 6.11 -17.28 -10.10
N ARG A 292 7.09 -16.38 -9.92
CA ARG A 292 8.52 -16.68 -9.76
C ARG A 292 9.17 -15.72 -8.78
N LEU A 293 10.41 -16.01 -8.39
CA LEU A 293 11.24 -15.04 -7.68
C LEU A 293 11.93 -14.11 -8.69
N GLU A 294 11.89 -12.82 -8.41
CA GLU A 294 12.57 -11.77 -9.16
C GLU A 294 13.11 -10.72 -8.18
N ASN A 295 14.42 -10.57 -8.07
CA ASN A 295 15.09 -9.67 -7.13
C ASN A 295 14.57 -9.85 -5.66
N ASP A 296 14.53 -11.09 -5.18
CA ASP A 296 14.01 -11.50 -3.87
C ASP A 296 12.48 -11.23 -3.66
N CYS A 297 11.80 -10.62 -4.61
CA CYS A 297 10.35 -10.43 -4.58
C CYS A 297 9.62 -11.60 -5.26
N ILE A 298 8.41 -11.92 -4.82
CA ILE A 298 7.50 -12.77 -5.59
C ILE A 298 6.90 -11.89 -6.70
N SER A 299 7.21 -12.19 -7.94
CA SER A 299 6.60 -11.58 -9.12
C SER A 299 5.50 -12.49 -9.62
N ILE A 300 4.26 -11.99 -9.66
CA ILE A 300 3.09 -12.74 -10.10
C ILE A 300 2.56 -12.08 -11.36
N LEU A 301 2.37 -12.86 -12.42
CA LEU A 301 1.65 -12.46 -13.61
C LEU A 301 0.22 -12.97 -13.50
N CYS A 302 -0.73 -12.04 -13.64
CA CYS A 302 -2.15 -12.32 -13.63
C CYS A 302 -2.60 -12.38 -15.11
N ASP A 303 -3.04 -13.56 -15.54
CA ASP A 303 -3.68 -13.68 -16.85
C ASP A 303 -5.04 -12.96 -16.76
N ALA A 304 -5.36 -12.19 -17.81
CA ALA A 304 -6.55 -11.33 -17.88
C ALA A 304 -7.86 -12.14 -17.89
#